data_99f7d9e06251ae2e2e7f557c35e6ee49
#
_entry.id   99f7d9e06251ae2e2e7f557c35e6ee49
#
_cell.length_a   1.000
_cell.length_b   1.000
_cell.length_c   1.000
_cell.angle_alpha   90.00
_cell.angle_beta   90.00
_cell.angle_gamma   90.00
#
_symmetry.space_group_name_H-M   'P 1'
#
loop_
_entity.id
_entity.type
_entity.pdbx_description
1 polymer ?
#
loop_
_entity_poly.entity_id
_entity_poly.type
_entity_poly.pdbx_seq_one_letter_code
_entity_poly.pdbx_strand_id
1 'polypeptide(L)'
;MKFNKLFYLVLPFIFCVIVFSCAGKKYIREIPYNYSSDSFSQTVQNQKENSDLNYSLIDDNPDGLSDDILRIKEKYSIILEVMPKEIKDYKLYSYLDEWIGTPYKKQMLEKQVGVEASYFVQALYSDIYKETFPKTPDGIFRSKSIQLFTGRTFLKEGDIVFFRYDKFRPISDVGIYLHNDRILACTAQGLNIYDFNDEYFQLRYVAAGRLKEKQ
;
A
#
# COMPACT_ATOMS: atom_id res chain seq x y z
N MET A 1 -24.72 -67.74 -0.04
CA MET A 1 -24.70 -66.27 0.01
C MET A 1 -23.62 -65.79 -0.96
N LYS A 2 -24.01 -65.26 -2.11
CA LYS A 2 -23.07 -64.77 -3.13
C LYS A 2 -22.86 -63.27 -2.83
N PHE A 3 -21.69 -62.90 -2.29
CA PHE A 3 -21.28 -61.50 -2.14
C PHE A 3 -20.86 -60.93 -3.49
N ASN A 4 -21.52 -59.83 -3.89
CA ASN A 4 -21.34 -59.15 -5.17
C ASN A 4 -19.94 -58.52 -5.25
N LYS A 5 -19.09 -59.03 -6.15
CA LYS A 5 -17.76 -58.50 -6.49
C LYS A 5 -17.81 -57.09 -7.15
N LEU A 6 -18.97 -56.52 -7.33
CA LEU A 6 -19.17 -55.23 -8.01
C LEU A 6 -18.92 -54.00 -7.10
N PHE A 7 -18.83 -54.22 -5.78
CA PHE A 7 -18.70 -53.12 -4.82
C PHE A 7 -17.27 -52.59 -4.64
N TYR A 8 -16.28 -53.36 -5.07
CA TYR A 8 -14.88 -52.97 -4.90
C TYR A 8 -14.28 -52.20 -6.08
N LEU A 9 -15.01 -52.05 -7.19
CA LEU A 9 -14.50 -51.36 -8.39
C LEU A 9 -14.92 -49.89 -8.49
N VAL A 10 -15.88 -49.45 -7.67
CA VAL A 10 -16.40 -48.08 -7.68
C VAL A 10 -15.78 -47.20 -6.60
N LEU A 11 -15.19 -47.78 -5.56
CA LEU A 11 -14.59 -47.04 -4.42
C LEU A 11 -13.33 -46.25 -4.74
N PRO A 12 -12.39 -46.67 -5.64
CA PRO A 12 -11.22 -45.89 -5.94
C PRO A 12 -11.46 -44.70 -6.86
N PHE A 13 -12.63 -44.66 -7.57
CA PHE A 13 -12.92 -43.55 -8.50
C PHE A 13 -13.49 -42.29 -7.80
N ILE A 14 -14.06 -42.44 -6.62
CA ILE A 14 -14.63 -41.32 -5.85
C ILE A 14 -13.53 -40.59 -5.06
N PHE A 15 -12.38 -41.24 -4.77
CA PHE A 15 -11.29 -40.63 -4.02
C PHE A 15 -10.36 -39.77 -4.88
N CYS A 16 -10.44 -39.83 -6.20
CA CYS A 16 -9.59 -39.10 -7.13
C CYS A 16 -10.10 -37.69 -7.52
N VAL A 17 -11.34 -37.35 -7.13
CA VAL A 17 -11.99 -36.08 -7.53
C VAL A 17 -11.82 -34.97 -6.46
N ILE A 18 -11.31 -35.32 -5.26
CA ILE A 18 -11.21 -34.34 -4.14
C ILE A 18 -9.83 -33.65 -4.05
N VAL A 19 -8.85 -34.02 -4.88
CA VAL A 19 -7.48 -33.45 -4.78
C VAL A 19 -7.17 -32.37 -5.81
N PHE A 20 -8.13 -31.94 -6.63
CA PHE A 20 -7.93 -30.85 -7.59
C PHE A 20 -8.80 -29.65 -7.26
N SER A 21 -8.52 -28.95 -6.19
CA SER A 21 -8.93 -27.54 -6.05
C SER A 21 -8.16 -26.87 -4.92
N CYS A 22 -6.84 -26.79 -5.06
CA CYS A 22 -6.04 -25.76 -4.39
C CYS A 22 -5.24 -25.03 -5.46
N ALA A 23 -5.92 -24.45 -6.44
CA ALA A 23 -5.39 -23.30 -7.14
C ALA A 23 -5.38 -22.17 -6.12
N GLY A 24 -4.22 -21.91 -5.50
CA GLY A 24 -4.05 -20.80 -4.59
C GLY A 24 -4.52 -19.52 -5.28
N LYS A 25 -5.66 -19.00 -4.84
CA LYS A 25 -6.10 -17.67 -5.26
C LYS A 25 -4.99 -16.71 -4.88
N LYS A 26 -4.42 -16.02 -5.84
CA LYS A 26 -3.52 -14.89 -5.61
C LYS A 26 -4.35 -13.80 -4.91
N TYR A 27 -4.28 -13.74 -3.58
CA TYR A 27 -5.08 -12.82 -2.76
C TYR A 27 -4.61 -11.36 -2.80
N ILE A 28 -3.49 -11.10 -3.45
CA ILE A 28 -2.93 -9.76 -3.56
C ILE A 28 -2.83 -9.43 -5.04
N ARG A 29 -3.55 -8.42 -5.48
CA ARG A 29 -3.38 -7.84 -6.79
C ARG A 29 -2.38 -6.69 -6.63
N GLU A 30 -1.15 -6.89 -7.09
CA GLU A 30 -0.18 -5.80 -7.20
C GLU A 30 -0.67 -4.81 -8.25
N ILE A 31 -0.64 -3.53 -7.91
CA ILE A 31 -0.74 -2.47 -8.92
C ILE A 31 0.60 -2.53 -9.65
N PRO A 32 0.62 -2.79 -10.98
CA PRO A 32 1.88 -2.87 -11.71
C PRO A 32 2.56 -1.49 -11.68
N TYR A 33 3.48 -1.35 -10.75
CA TYR A 33 4.33 -0.17 -10.62
C TYR A 33 5.59 -0.38 -11.46
N ASN A 34 5.44 -0.25 -12.78
CA ASN A 34 6.57 -0.23 -13.71
C ASN A 34 6.90 1.21 -14.12
N TYR A 35 7.03 2.09 -13.13
CA TYR A 35 7.50 3.42 -13.40
C TYR A 35 9.03 3.46 -13.24
N SER A 36 9.76 3.21 -14.32
CA SER A 36 11.17 3.59 -14.37
C SER A 36 11.24 5.10 -14.61
N SER A 37 12.01 5.81 -13.83
CA SER A 37 12.30 7.25 -14.01
C SER A 37 12.75 7.57 -15.44
N ASP A 38 13.35 6.60 -16.14
CA ASP A 38 13.86 6.72 -17.50
C ASP A 38 12.75 6.79 -18.56
N SER A 39 11.61 6.10 -18.36
CA SER A 39 10.49 6.13 -19.31
C SER A 39 9.73 7.47 -19.29
N PHE A 40 9.64 8.11 -18.13
CA PHE A 40 9.01 9.41 -18.01
C PHE A 40 9.84 10.50 -18.68
N SER A 41 11.16 10.48 -18.46
CA SER A 41 12.06 11.45 -19.08
C SER A 41 12.04 11.36 -20.61
N GLN A 42 11.93 10.15 -21.19
CA GLN A 42 11.83 9.96 -22.63
C GLN A 42 10.46 10.39 -23.19
N THR A 43 9.38 10.18 -22.45
CA THR A 43 8.03 10.60 -22.88
C THR A 43 7.90 12.12 -22.91
N VAL A 44 8.47 12.81 -21.94
CA VAL A 44 8.48 14.29 -21.89
C VAL A 44 9.37 14.88 -22.98
N GLN A 45 10.51 14.27 -23.28
CA GLN A 45 11.39 14.72 -24.38
C GLN A 45 10.75 14.51 -25.75
N ASN A 46 10.08 13.37 -25.99
CA ASN A 46 9.41 13.09 -27.26
C ASN A 46 8.18 13.97 -27.50
N GLN A 47 7.52 14.49 -26.44
CA GLN A 47 6.44 15.46 -26.56
C GLN A 47 6.97 16.88 -26.83
N LYS A 48 8.18 17.20 -26.40
CA LYS A 48 8.79 18.53 -26.66
C LYS A 48 9.26 18.71 -28.10
N GLU A 49 9.60 17.65 -28.81
CA GLU A 49 10.07 17.71 -30.21
C GLU A 49 8.94 17.80 -31.24
N ASN A 50 7.68 17.54 -30.89
CA ASN A 50 6.55 17.52 -31.83
C ASN A 50 5.54 18.65 -31.65
N SER A 51 5.80 19.65 -30.82
CA SER A 51 4.88 20.79 -30.65
C SER A 51 5.52 22.13 -30.95
N ASP A 52 5.69 22.43 -32.26
CA ASP A 52 5.75 23.82 -32.76
C ASP A 52 4.37 24.50 -32.68
N LEU A 53 3.64 24.34 -31.59
CA LEU A 53 2.47 25.09 -31.26
C LEU A 53 2.82 26.01 -30.08
N ASN A 54 2.86 27.27 -30.42
CA ASN A 54 3.00 28.46 -29.60
C ASN A 54 2.21 28.35 -28.27
N TYR A 55 2.72 27.54 -27.31
CA TYR A 55 2.25 27.53 -25.95
C TYR A 55 2.96 28.67 -25.25
N SER A 56 2.32 29.83 -25.26
CA SER A 56 2.71 30.92 -24.37
C SER A 56 2.75 30.33 -22.96
N LEU A 57 3.92 30.38 -22.34
CA LEU A 57 4.20 29.98 -20.97
C LEU A 57 3.13 30.57 -20.06
N ILE A 58 2.06 29.85 -19.83
CA ILE A 58 1.26 30.01 -18.64
C ILE A 58 2.20 29.53 -17.54
N ASP A 59 2.55 30.43 -16.66
CA ASP A 59 3.27 30.11 -15.42
C ASP A 59 2.31 29.27 -14.56
N ASP A 60 2.25 27.96 -14.86
CA ASP A 60 1.34 27.01 -14.23
C ASP A 60 1.83 26.55 -12.83
N ASN A 61 2.64 27.35 -12.17
CA ASN A 61 3.04 27.14 -10.78
C ASN A 61 2.38 28.19 -9.85
N PRO A 62 1.04 28.17 -9.69
CA PRO A 62 0.32 29.15 -8.89
C PRO A 62 0.72 29.15 -7.41
N ASP A 63 1.33 28.07 -6.95
CA ASP A 63 1.72 27.88 -5.54
C ASP A 63 3.23 28.15 -5.27
N GLY A 64 4.04 28.48 -6.30
CA GLY A 64 5.49 28.68 -6.17
C GLY A 64 6.24 27.44 -5.65
N LEU A 65 5.70 26.24 -5.91
CA LEU A 65 6.29 24.97 -5.48
C LEU A 65 7.54 24.64 -6.30
N SER A 66 8.53 23.98 -5.68
CA SER A 66 9.71 23.52 -6.43
C SER A 66 9.33 22.44 -7.44
N ASP A 67 10.10 22.33 -8.53
CA ASP A 67 9.89 21.32 -9.59
C ASP A 67 9.82 19.89 -9.03
N ASP A 68 10.60 19.59 -7.98
CA ASP A 68 10.58 18.26 -7.35
C ASP A 68 9.24 17.96 -6.67
N ILE A 69 8.63 18.97 -6.04
CA ILE A 69 7.31 18.81 -5.42
C ILE A 69 6.24 18.58 -6.51
N LEU A 70 6.31 19.33 -7.59
CA LEU A 70 5.38 19.18 -8.73
C LEU A 70 5.50 17.77 -9.32
N ARG A 71 6.70 17.27 -9.55
CA ARG A 71 6.94 15.90 -10.05
C ARG A 71 6.36 14.83 -9.13
N ILE A 72 6.55 14.97 -7.82
CA ILE A 72 5.96 14.03 -6.84
C ILE A 72 4.44 14.07 -6.89
N LYS A 73 3.85 15.25 -6.92
CA LYS A 73 2.38 15.41 -7.01
C LYS A 73 1.83 14.80 -8.30
N GLU A 74 2.45 15.05 -9.44
CA GLU A 74 2.06 14.48 -10.72
C GLU A 74 2.18 12.95 -10.72
N LYS A 75 3.33 12.43 -10.30
CA LYS A 75 3.58 10.99 -10.22
C LYS A 75 2.51 10.27 -9.41
N TYR A 76 2.26 10.75 -8.19
CA TYR A 76 1.30 10.09 -7.30
C TYR A 76 -0.15 10.36 -7.68
N SER A 77 -0.46 11.46 -8.34
CA SER A 77 -1.80 11.69 -8.90
C SER A 77 -2.18 10.63 -9.94
N ILE A 78 -1.22 10.24 -10.79
CA ILE A 78 -1.42 9.17 -11.78
C ILE A 78 -1.58 7.81 -11.07
N ILE A 79 -0.69 7.49 -10.12
CA ILE A 79 -0.71 6.20 -9.40
C ILE A 79 -2.01 6.00 -8.61
N LEU A 80 -2.51 7.08 -7.99
CA LEU A 80 -3.67 7.07 -7.12
C LEU A 80 -4.97 7.42 -7.86
N GLU A 81 -4.88 7.75 -9.15
CA GLU A 81 -6.02 8.14 -9.98
C GLU A 81 -6.80 9.35 -9.39
N VAL A 82 -6.06 10.37 -8.96
CA VAL A 82 -6.59 11.62 -8.39
C VAL A 82 -5.97 12.83 -9.08
N MET A 83 -6.50 14.02 -8.86
CA MET A 83 -5.89 15.25 -9.40
C MET A 83 -4.64 15.63 -8.58
N PRO A 84 -3.59 16.24 -9.17
CA PRO A 84 -2.39 16.68 -8.44
C PRO A 84 -2.67 17.59 -7.25
N LYS A 85 -3.72 18.43 -7.33
CA LYS A 85 -4.17 19.30 -6.23
C LYS A 85 -4.72 18.54 -5.00
N GLU A 86 -5.11 17.28 -5.17
CA GLU A 86 -5.61 16.43 -4.09
C GLU A 86 -4.47 15.80 -3.28
N ILE A 87 -3.26 15.76 -3.85
CA ILE A 87 -2.03 15.35 -3.15
C ILE A 87 -1.60 16.52 -2.24
N LYS A 88 -2.02 16.49 -0.99
CA LYS A 88 -1.75 17.56 -0.02
C LYS A 88 -0.46 17.36 0.74
N ASP A 89 -0.21 16.16 1.19
CA ASP A 89 0.99 15.81 1.96
C ASP A 89 2.11 15.29 1.04
N TYR A 90 2.68 16.20 0.22
CA TYR A 90 3.78 15.82 -0.68
C TYR A 90 4.99 15.25 0.06
N LYS A 91 5.21 15.59 1.34
CA LYS A 91 6.30 15.04 2.15
C LYS A 91 6.13 13.56 2.41
N LEU A 92 4.88 13.13 2.65
CA LEU A 92 4.53 11.73 2.75
C LEU A 92 4.98 11.00 1.47
N TYR A 93 4.55 11.47 0.30
CA TYR A 93 4.86 10.81 -0.98
C TYR A 93 6.33 10.86 -1.34
N SER A 94 7.03 11.95 -1.06
CA SER A 94 8.48 12.02 -1.25
C SER A 94 9.21 10.98 -0.41
N TYR A 95 8.76 10.78 0.83
CA TYR A 95 9.32 9.74 1.71
C TYR A 95 9.00 8.34 1.19
N LEU A 96 7.76 8.07 0.79
CA LEU A 96 7.35 6.77 0.25
C LEU A 96 8.16 6.39 -1.00
N ASP A 97 8.41 7.37 -1.88
CA ASP A 97 9.08 7.17 -3.16
C ASP A 97 10.46 6.54 -3.02
N GLU A 98 11.14 6.84 -1.93
CA GLU A 98 12.46 6.30 -1.63
C GLU A 98 12.45 4.85 -1.12
N TRP A 99 11.28 4.36 -0.68
CA TRP A 99 11.13 3.07 -0.01
C TRP A 99 10.33 2.03 -0.79
N ILE A 100 9.48 2.47 -1.72
CA ILE A 100 8.67 1.56 -2.55
C ILE A 100 9.58 0.58 -3.27
N GLY A 101 9.17 -0.71 -3.25
CA GLY A 101 9.94 -1.81 -3.81
C GLY A 101 10.96 -2.43 -2.85
N THR A 102 11.17 -1.87 -1.65
CA THR A 102 12.06 -2.48 -0.65
C THR A 102 11.50 -3.84 -0.21
N PRO A 103 12.30 -4.93 -0.26
CA PRO A 103 11.84 -6.27 0.13
C PRO A 103 11.40 -6.34 1.60
N TYR A 104 10.45 -7.24 1.91
CA TYR A 104 10.11 -7.54 3.29
C TYR A 104 11.27 -8.21 4.03
N LYS A 105 11.61 -7.67 5.20
CA LYS A 105 12.53 -8.33 6.13
C LYS A 105 12.19 -7.94 7.56
N LYS A 106 11.98 -8.97 8.38
CA LYS A 106 11.57 -8.80 9.78
C LYS A 106 12.60 -8.01 10.57
N GLN A 107 12.12 -7.07 11.40
CA GLN A 107 12.92 -6.22 12.30
C GLN A 107 13.99 -5.40 11.58
N MET A 108 13.74 -5.03 10.32
CA MET A 108 14.67 -4.28 9.50
C MET A 108 14.05 -2.96 9.00
N LEU A 109 14.92 -1.97 8.83
CA LEU A 109 14.62 -0.68 8.22
C LEU A 109 15.86 -0.20 7.47
N GLU A 110 16.04 -0.69 6.25
CA GLU A 110 17.16 -0.34 5.38
C GLU A 110 16.70 -0.34 3.93
N LYS A 111 16.81 0.82 3.25
CA LYS A 111 16.33 0.98 1.86
C LYS A 111 16.95 -0.08 0.96
N GLN A 112 16.13 -0.65 0.08
CA GLN A 112 16.50 -1.68 -0.90
C GLN A 112 17.02 -3.01 -0.30
N VAL A 113 17.31 -3.08 0.98
CA VAL A 113 17.81 -4.29 1.66
C VAL A 113 16.71 -5.03 2.40
N GLY A 114 15.86 -4.29 3.12
CA GLY A 114 14.74 -4.89 3.82
C GLY A 114 13.99 -3.93 4.72
N VAL A 115 12.67 -4.15 4.82
CA VAL A 115 11.79 -3.33 5.64
C VAL A 115 10.69 -4.18 6.29
N GLU A 116 10.32 -3.82 7.52
CA GLU A 116 9.11 -4.29 8.20
C GLU A 116 8.13 -3.12 8.35
N ALA A 117 6.85 -3.36 8.10
CA ALA A 117 5.82 -2.31 8.06
C ALA A 117 5.83 -1.40 9.30
N SER A 118 5.87 -1.97 10.51
CA SER A 118 5.83 -1.18 11.75
C SER A 118 7.09 -0.34 11.98
N TYR A 119 8.25 -0.83 11.53
CA TYR A 119 9.50 -0.07 11.56
C TYR A 119 9.45 1.10 10.58
N PHE A 120 8.91 0.85 9.39
CA PHE A 120 8.71 1.89 8.38
C PHE A 120 7.75 2.98 8.88
N VAL A 121 6.57 2.60 9.38
CA VAL A 121 5.57 3.54 9.91
C VAL A 121 6.17 4.37 11.05
N GLN A 122 6.91 3.75 11.97
CA GLN A 122 7.58 4.45 13.07
C GLN A 122 8.58 5.49 12.54
N ALA A 123 9.41 5.13 11.56
CA ALA A 123 10.40 6.05 10.99
C ALA A 123 9.74 7.19 10.22
N LEU A 124 8.77 6.88 9.35
CA LEU A 124 8.02 7.89 8.60
C LEU A 124 7.37 8.92 9.52
N TYR A 125 6.68 8.47 10.57
CA TYR A 125 6.01 9.40 11.49
C TYR A 125 7.01 10.21 12.32
N SER A 126 8.13 9.61 12.71
CA SER A 126 9.22 10.33 13.37
C SER A 126 9.81 11.42 12.47
N ASP A 127 10.06 11.10 11.21
CA ASP A 127 10.77 11.99 10.29
C ASP A 127 9.86 13.13 9.78
N ILE A 128 8.62 12.81 9.42
CA ILE A 128 7.70 13.78 8.81
C ILE A 128 6.86 14.51 9.86
N TYR A 129 6.23 13.76 10.78
CA TYR A 129 5.24 14.32 11.70
C TYR A 129 5.81 14.57 13.10
N LYS A 130 7.09 14.27 13.34
CA LYS A 130 7.78 14.44 14.64
C LYS A 130 7.06 13.71 15.77
N GLU A 131 6.53 12.54 15.45
CA GLU A 131 5.83 11.65 16.39
C GLU A 131 6.55 10.31 16.49
N THR A 132 6.85 9.85 17.71
CA THR A 132 7.59 8.62 17.93
C THR A 132 6.66 7.49 18.37
N PHE A 133 6.57 6.44 17.56
CA PHE A 133 5.80 5.24 17.86
C PHE A 133 6.68 4.07 18.33
N PRO A 134 6.10 3.10 19.06
CA PRO A 134 6.72 1.79 19.25
C PRO A 134 6.92 1.07 17.90
N LYS A 135 7.94 0.21 17.82
CA LYS A 135 8.28 -0.57 16.61
C LYS A 135 7.39 -1.82 16.42
N THR A 136 6.21 -1.87 17.01
CA THR A 136 5.29 -3.00 16.88
C THR A 136 3.91 -2.52 16.47
N PRO A 137 3.19 -3.28 15.61
CA PRO A 137 1.84 -2.90 15.17
C PRO A 137 0.88 -2.65 16.33
N ASP A 138 0.84 -3.53 17.32
CA ASP A 138 0.00 -3.39 18.52
C ASP A 138 0.41 -2.20 19.39
N GLY A 139 1.71 -1.90 19.47
CA GLY A 139 2.20 -0.73 20.19
C GLY A 139 1.78 0.58 19.52
N ILE A 140 1.82 0.66 18.19
CA ILE A 140 1.33 1.81 17.42
C ILE A 140 -0.18 1.96 17.66
N PHE A 141 -0.94 0.87 17.56
CA PHE A 141 -2.40 0.85 17.79
C PHE A 141 -2.79 1.38 19.16
N ARG A 142 -2.00 1.09 20.20
CA ARG A 142 -2.25 1.53 21.59
C ARG A 142 -1.66 2.91 21.91
N SER A 143 -1.05 3.58 20.94
CA SER A 143 -0.46 4.91 21.19
C SER A 143 -1.52 5.94 21.57
N LYS A 144 -1.22 6.72 22.61
CA LYS A 144 -2.12 7.79 23.09
C LYS A 144 -2.24 8.96 22.13
N SER A 145 -1.27 9.14 21.24
CA SER A 145 -1.26 10.17 20.20
C SER A 145 -2.16 9.85 19.01
N ILE A 146 -2.70 8.62 18.95
CA ILE A 146 -3.60 8.19 17.85
C ILE A 146 -5.06 8.23 18.33
N GLN A 147 -5.92 8.78 17.48
CA GLN A 147 -7.37 8.65 17.56
C GLN A 147 -7.80 7.49 16.65
N LEU A 148 -8.29 6.41 17.26
CA LEU A 148 -8.78 5.23 16.54
C LEU A 148 -10.21 5.43 16.04
N PHE A 149 -10.50 4.87 14.86
CA PHE A 149 -11.85 4.79 14.27
C PHE A 149 -11.95 3.57 13.32
N THR A 150 -13.18 3.14 12.98
CA THR A 150 -13.39 1.94 12.16
C THR A 150 -13.99 2.21 10.78
N GLY A 151 -14.62 3.37 10.60
CA GLY A 151 -15.31 3.71 9.34
C GLY A 151 -14.31 4.06 8.22
N ARG A 152 -14.29 3.27 7.15
CA ARG A 152 -13.41 3.50 6.00
C ARG A 152 -13.71 4.81 5.26
N THR A 153 -14.97 5.27 5.29
CA THR A 153 -15.39 6.54 4.68
C THR A 153 -14.77 7.78 5.32
N PHE A 154 -14.21 7.65 6.52
CA PHE A 154 -13.52 8.73 7.23
C PHE A 154 -12.01 8.76 6.99
N LEU A 155 -11.49 7.81 6.22
CA LEU A 155 -10.05 7.74 5.91
C LEU A 155 -9.58 8.97 5.14
N LYS A 156 -8.42 9.44 5.54
CA LYS A 156 -7.69 10.54 4.90
C LYS A 156 -6.25 10.12 4.64
N GLU A 157 -5.65 10.77 3.69
CA GLU A 157 -4.23 10.66 3.38
C GLU A 157 -3.38 10.70 4.65
N GLY A 158 -2.49 9.72 4.80
CA GLY A 158 -1.61 9.60 5.96
C GLY A 158 -2.20 8.88 7.17
N ASP A 159 -3.48 8.45 7.17
CA ASP A 159 -4.01 7.65 8.27
C ASP A 159 -3.34 6.27 8.32
N ILE A 160 -3.07 5.79 9.53
CA ILE A 160 -2.54 4.44 9.75
C ILE A 160 -3.71 3.45 9.66
N VAL A 161 -3.55 2.38 8.90
CA VAL A 161 -4.50 1.28 8.83
C VAL A 161 -3.95 0.06 9.55
N PHE A 162 -4.78 -0.59 10.35
CA PHE A 162 -4.39 -1.70 11.21
C PHE A 162 -5.04 -3.00 10.78
N PHE A 163 -4.22 -4.06 10.71
CA PHE A 163 -4.64 -5.37 10.25
C PHE A 163 -4.37 -6.45 11.29
N ARG A 164 -5.16 -7.54 11.19
CA ARG A 164 -5.03 -8.72 12.02
C ARG A 164 -5.23 -9.97 11.20
N TYR A 165 -4.27 -10.88 11.25
CA TYR A 165 -4.35 -12.13 10.50
C TYR A 165 -5.30 -13.16 11.14
N ASP A 166 -5.50 -13.06 12.46
CA ASP A 166 -6.34 -13.96 13.23
C ASP A 166 -7.14 -13.14 14.26
N LYS A 167 -8.46 -13.41 14.35
CA LYS A 167 -9.37 -12.71 15.28
C LYS A 167 -9.00 -12.85 16.76
N PHE A 168 -8.22 -13.86 17.11
CA PHE A 168 -7.77 -14.11 18.49
C PHE A 168 -6.40 -13.51 18.80
N ARG A 169 -5.74 -12.90 17.81
CA ARG A 169 -4.43 -12.27 18.01
C ARG A 169 -4.54 -10.75 18.09
N PRO A 170 -3.55 -10.09 18.72
CA PRO A 170 -3.45 -8.63 18.67
C PRO A 170 -3.26 -8.12 17.24
N ILE A 171 -3.23 -6.81 17.07
CA ILE A 171 -2.87 -6.17 15.80
C ILE A 171 -1.50 -6.70 15.38
N SER A 172 -1.43 -7.22 14.16
CA SER A 172 -0.27 -7.94 13.65
C SER A 172 0.42 -7.25 12.49
N ASP A 173 -0.25 -6.29 11.86
CA ASP A 173 0.31 -5.55 10.74
C ASP A 173 -0.27 -4.13 10.64
N VAL A 174 0.43 -3.24 9.93
CA VAL A 174 0.05 -1.85 9.72
C VAL A 174 0.36 -1.43 8.28
N GLY A 175 -0.40 -0.46 7.79
CA GLY A 175 -0.16 0.23 6.54
C GLY A 175 -0.51 1.70 6.67
N ILE A 176 -0.40 2.44 5.58
CA ILE A 176 -0.76 3.86 5.50
C ILE A 176 -1.79 4.02 4.39
N TYR A 177 -2.90 4.65 4.73
CA TYR A 177 -3.90 5.03 3.74
C TYR A 177 -3.38 6.22 2.90
N LEU A 178 -3.53 6.11 1.61
CA LEU A 178 -3.16 7.16 0.67
C LEU A 178 -4.41 7.89 0.17
N HIS A 179 -4.79 7.64 -1.07
CA HIS A 179 -5.99 8.17 -1.69
C HIS A 179 -6.72 7.08 -2.46
N ASN A 180 -7.99 7.28 -2.77
CA ASN A 180 -8.77 6.48 -3.72
C ASN A 180 -8.65 4.97 -3.44
N ASP A 181 -8.88 4.58 -2.17
CA ASP A 181 -8.73 3.20 -1.69
C ASP A 181 -7.36 2.55 -2.01
N ARG A 182 -6.30 3.34 -2.03
CA ARG A 182 -4.93 2.83 -2.10
C ARG A 182 -4.27 2.93 -0.73
N ILE A 183 -3.54 1.88 -0.38
CA ILE A 183 -2.75 1.82 0.85
C ILE A 183 -1.30 1.46 0.54
N LEU A 184 -0.38 2.03 1.28
CA LEU A 184 0.97 1.51 1.38
C LEU A 184 0.99 0.40 2.43
N ALA A 185 1.46 -0.78 2.06
CA ALA A 185 1.60 -1.91 2.96
C ALA A 185 2.87 -2.71 2.65
N CYS A 186 3.39 -3.41 3.63
CA CYS A 186 4.54 -4.30 3.46
C CYS A 186 4.06 -5.75 3.53
N THR A 187 4.06 -6.43 2.39
CA THR A 187 3.66 -7.84 2.28
C THR A 187 4.88 -8.72 2.07
N ALA A 188 4.69 -10.00 1.80
CA ALA A 188 5.77 -10.90 1.40
C ALA A 188 6.51 -10.44 0.13
N GLN A 189 5.87 -9.61 -0.71
CA GLN A 189 6.48 -9.02 -1.90
C GLN A 189 7.22 -7.70 -1.63
N GLY A 190 7.25 -7.25 -0.38
CA GLY A 190 7.89 -6.00 0.03
C GLY A 190 6.91 -4.85 0.23
N LEU A 191 7.46 -3.64 0.34
CA LEU A 191 6.72 -2.41 0.58
C LEU A 191 6.20 -1.85 -0.75
N ASN A 192 4.88 -1.85 -0.94
CA ASN A 192 4.24 -1.41 -2.17
C ASN A 192 2.88 -0.75 -1.93
N ILE A 193 2.34 -0.13 -2.98
CA ILE A 193 0.98 0.41 -2.98
C ILE A 193 0.03 -0.70 -3.45
N TYR A 194 -1.04 -0.91 -2.68
CA TYR A 194 -2.05 -1.94 -2.93
C TYR A 194 -3.45 -1.35 -2.97
N ASP A 195 -4.36 -2.05 -3.64
CA ASP A 195 -5.79 -1.76 -3.59
C ASP A 195 -6.35 -2.20 -2.22
N PHE A 196 -6.88 -1.26 -1.46
CA PHE A 196 -7.49 -1.54 -0.15
C PHE A 196 -8.80 -2.33 -0.28
N ASN A 197 -9.39 -2.38 -1.47
CA ASN A 197 -10.56 -3.19 -1.75
C ASN A 197 -10.25 -4.66 -2.06
N ASP A 198 -8.95 -5.01 -2.13
CA ASP A 198 -8.55 -6.41 -2.24
C ASP A 198 -9.04 -7.20 -1.02
N GLU A 199 -9.58 -8.40 -1.25
CA GLU A 199 -10.12 -9.30 -0.23
C GLU A 199 -9.11 -9.58 0.89
N TYR A 200 -7.82 -9.65 0.55
CA TYR A 200 -6.75 -9.86 1.53
C TYR A 200 -6.76 -8.80 2.62
N PHE A 201 -6.87 -7.53 2.26
CA PHE A 201 -6.89 -6.41 3.21
C PHE A 201 -8.24 -6.24 3.88
N GLN A 202 -9.34 -6.41 3.13
CA GLN A 202 -10.69 -6.28 3.68
C GLN A 202 -10.96 -7.25 4.83
N LEU A 203 -10.60 -8.53 4.64
CA LEU A 203 -10.79 -9.57 5.66
C LEU A 203 -9.94 -9.36 6.92
N ARG A 204 -8.88 -8.56 6.84
CA ARG A 204 -7.91 -8.33 7.92
C ARG A 204 -8.01 -6.98 8.57
N TYR A 205 -8.68 -6.04 7.94
CA TYR A 205 -8.85 -4.69 8.47
C TYR A 205 -9.58 -4.69 9.81
N VAL A 206 -9.03 -3.94 10.78
CA VAL A 206 -9.58 -3.82 12.12
C VAL A 206 -10.05 -2.39 12.39
N ALA A 207 -9.19 -1.42 12.16
CA ALA A 207 -9.43 -0.02 12.43
C ALA A 207 -8.41 0.84 11.69
N ALA A 208 -8.65 2.13 11.68
CA ALA A 208 -7.67 3.14 11.32
C ALA A 208 -7.33 4.03 12.51
N GLY A 209 -6.23 4.74 12.40
CA GLY A 209 -5.76 5.69 13.39
C GLY A 209 -5.22 6.96 12.76
N ARG A 210 -5.60 8.08 13.31
CA ARG A 210 -5.13 9.42 12.92
C ARG A 210 -4.38 10.08 14.05
N LEU A 211 -3.29 10.78 13.72
CA LEU A 211 -2.63 11.63 14.72
C LEU A 211 -3.61 12.66 15.28
N LYS A 212 -3.64 12.77 16.60
CA LYS A 212 -4.35 13.86 17.26
C LYS A 212 -3.63 15.17 17.01
N GLU A 213 -4.37 16.21 16.74
CA GLU A 213 -3.83 17.56 16.67
C GLU A 213 -3.16 17.91 18.02
N LYS A 214 -1.96 18.44 17.96
CA LYS A 214 -1.28 18.94 19.17
C LYS A 214 -2.02 20.20 19.62
N GLN A 215 -2.60 20.14 20.81
CA GLN A 215 -3.20 21.31 21.46
C GLN A 215 -2.10 22.28 21.90
#